data_615fd29464f5a6db9668228af680e170
#
_entry.id   615fd29464f5a6db9668228af680e170
#
_cell.length_a   1.000
_cell.length_b   1.000
_cell.length_c   1.000
_cell.angle_alpha   90.00
_cell.angle_beta   90.00
_cell.angle_gamma   90.00
#
_symmetry.space_group_name_H-M   'P 1'
#
loop_
_entity.id
_entity.type
_entity.pdbx_description
1 polymer ?
#
loop_
_entity_poly.entity_id
_entity_poly.type
_entity_poly.pdbx_seq_one_letter_code
_entity_poly.pdbx_strand_id
1 'polypeptide(L)'
;GDGLAWPPETMGQLGKFLGKDYEPDINYAKYDGKNEPESENLDRYDEIRDELFRVEHERIDLMVEWIRRNPTDFWFGVLSITDRCQHYFWKFQDRTHDGWSEEGERRFGKVIRDSYRLSDEALGRFVEVLGADCTIAMASDHGFGPFSSDFYLNRWLEEKGYLAFHKTPRWTVGVATLEYVLHLLKLGVVAGMLPKFLKRIPFVRPKYRRVRDARDIDWSRTRAFACLY
;
A
#
# COMPACT_ATOMS: atom_id res chain seq x y z
N GLY A 1 -8.34 -15.24 9.81
CA GLY A 1 -7.06 -15.21 9.29
C GLY A 1 -6.26 -16.50 9.30
N ASP A 2 -6.75 -17.56 8.62
CA ASP A 2 -5.99 -18.82 8.51
C ASP A 2 -4.76 -18.58 7.62
N GLY A 3 -3.56 -18.81 8.16
CA GLY A 3 -2.29 -18.70 7.43
C GLY A 3 -1.40 -17.51 7.78
N LEU A 4 -1.73 -16.69 8.77
CA LEU A 4 -0.90 -15.56 9.22
C LEU A 4 0.26 -15.97 10.12
N ALA A 5 0.24 -17.16 10.71
CA ALA A 5 1.32 -17.67 11.55
C ALA A 5 1.53 -19.18 11.38
N TRP A 6 2.77 -19.60 11.59
CA TRP A 6 3.14 -21.01 11.64
C TRP A 6 4.02 -21.26 12.88
N PRO A 7 3.77 -22.30 13.66
CA PRO A 7 2.61 -23.20 13.54
C PRO A 7 1.28 -22.49 13.87
N PRO A 8 0.12 -23.01 13.43
CA PRO A 8 -1.19 -22.31 13.52
C PRO A 8 -1.58 -21.85 14.93
N GLU A 9 -1.21 -22.58 15.97
CA GLU A 9 -1.44 -22.26 17.38
C GLU A 9 -0.76 -20.96 17.84
N THR A 10 0.24 -20.48 17.09
CA THR A 10 0.96 -19.23 17.38
C THR A 10 0.01 -18.04 17.43
N MET A 11 -0.99 -17.97 16.55
CA MET A 11 -1.98 -16.89 16.57
C MET A 11 -2.75 -16.83 17.88
N GLY A 12 -3.12 -17.99 18.43
CA GLY A 12 -3.78 -18.06 19.73
C GLY A 12 -2.87 -17.64 20.90
N GLN A 13 -1.58 -17.85 20.80
CA GLN A 13 -0.60 -17.38 21.80
C GLN A 13 -0.42 -15.86 21.71
N LEU A 14 -0.33 -15.29 20.52
CA LEU A 14 -0.26 -13.85 20.30
C LEU A 14 -1.50 -13.13 20.81
N GLY A 15 -2.70 -13.65 20.49
CA GLY A 15 -3.97 -13.10 21.00
C GLY A 15 -4.07 -13.14 22.53
N LYS A 16 -3.61 -14.23 23.17
CA LYS A 16 -3.56 -14.31 24.64
C LYS A 16 -2.61 -13.28 25.27
N PHE A 17 -1.48 -13.03 24.61
CA PHE A 17 -0.53 -12.04 25.09
C PHE A 17 -1.10 -10.62 25.00
N LEU A 18 -1.73 -10.26 23.86
CA LEU A 18 -2.33 -8.95 23.65
C LEU A 18 -3.65 -8.73 24.40
N GLY A 19 -4.31 -9.81 24.83
CA GLY A 19 -5.68 -9.75 25.37
C GLY A 19 -6.74 -9.40 24.32
N LYS A 20 -6.38 -9.46 23.03
CA LYS A 20 -7.23 -9.20 21.87
C LYS A 20 -6.69 -9.93 20.64
N ASP A 21 -7.45 -9.94 19.55
CA ASP A 21 -6.96 -10.45 18.26
C ASP A 21 -5.78 -9.60 17.76
N TYR A 22 -4.75 -10.29 17.27
CA TYR A 22 -3.59 -9.62 16.70
C TYR A 22 -3.88 -9.08 15.32
N GLU A 23 -3.68 -7.79 15.14
CA GLU A 23 -3.74 -7.11 13.86
C GLU A 23 -2.32 -6.90 13.34
N PRO A 24 -1.88 -7.63 12.31
CA PRO A 24 -0.49 -7.58 11.84
C PRO A 24 -0.15 -6.27 11.11
N ASP A 25 -1.15 -5.54 10.65
CA ASP A 25 -1.00 -4.25 9.95
C ASP A 25 -2.27 -3.41 10.09
N ILE A 26 -2.19 -2.16 9.64
CA ILE A 26 -3.37 -1.28 9.58
C ILE A 26 -4.37 -1.80 8.55
N ASN A 27 -5.63 -1.42 8.72
CA ASN A 27 -6.65 -1.73 7.74
C ASN A 27 -6.56 -0.79 6.53
N TYR A 28 -5.73 -1.16 5.54
CA TYR A 28 -5.54 -0.38 4.30
C TYR A 28 -6.85 -0.08 3.57
N ALA A 29 -7.83 -0.99 3.61
CA ALA A 29 -9.12 -0.75 2.96
C ALA A 29 -9.88 0.45 3.55
N LYS A 30 -9.55 0.84 4.79
CA LYS A 30 -10.05 2.06 5.42
C LYS A 30 -9.40 3.32 4.85
N TYR A 31 -8.14 3.21 4.38
CA TYR A 31 -7.32 4.35 3.98
C TYR A 31 -7.00 4.38 2.49
N ASP A 32 -6.93 3.21 1.82
CA ASP A 32 -6.64 3.08 0.39
C ASP A 32 -7.91 3.07 -0.45
N GLY A 33 -7.81 3.60 -1.63
CA GLY A 33 -8.82 3.52 -2.64
C GLY A 33 -9.75 4.72 -2.63
N LYS A 34 -10.95 4.60 -3.18
CA LYS A 34 -11.95 5.62 -3.57
C LYS A 34 -12.11 6.85 -2.66
N ASN A 35 -11.40 6.85 -1.56
CA ASN A 35 -11.31 7.89 -0.56
C ASN A 35 -9.84 8.23 -0.24
N GLU A 36 -8.95 8.34 -1.25
CA GLU A 36 -7.73 9.12 -0.99
C GLU A 36 -8.21 10.41 -0.32
N PRO A 37 -7.66 10.73 0.87
CA PRO A 37 -8.06 11.97 1.49
C PRO A 37 -7.77 13.06 0.46
N GLU A 38 -8.82 13.76 0.01
CA GLU A 38 -8.63 15.02 -0.67
C GLU A 38 -7.56 15.73 0.14
N SER A 39 -6.55 16.27 -0.50
CA SER A 39 -5.35 16.85 0.12
C SER A 39 -5.61 17.82 1.28
N GLU A 40 -6.84 18.13 1.54
CA GLU A 40 -7.36 19.07 2.51
C GLU A 40 -7.83 18.44 3.84
N ASN A 41 -8.09 17.13 3.93
CA ASN A 41 -8.55 16.53 5.18
C ASN A 41 -7.38 16.03 6.04
N LEU A 42 -6.71 16.97 6.71
CA LEU A 42 -5.58 16.67 7.58
C LEU A 42 -5.93 15.80 8.80
N ASP A 43 -7.19 15.83 9.28
CA ASP A 43 -7.59 15.04 10.46
C ASP A 43 -7.51 13.54 10.20
N ARG A 44 -7.72 13.11 8.94
CA ARG A 44 -7.53 11.73 8.55
C ARG A 44 -6.07 11.27 8.66
N TYR A 45 -5.11 12.19 8.43
CA TYR A 45 -3.69 11.86 8.61
C TYR A 45 -3.31 11.70 10.08
N ASP A 46 -3.99 12.36 11.01
CA ASP A 46 -3.82 12.08 12.44
C ASP A 46 -4.25 10.63 12.76
N GLU A 47 -5.41 10.19 12.24
CA GLU A 47 -5.87 8.81 12.44
C GLU A 47 -4.88 7.78 11.86
N ILE A 48 -4.35 8.02 10.65
CA ILE A 48 -3.37 7.15 10.01
C ILE A 48 -2.09 7.09 10.84
N ARG A 49 -1.56 8.25 11.26
CA ARG A 49 -0.37 8.31 12.12
C ARG A 49 -0.56 7.50 13.39
N ASP A 50 -1.64 7.78 14.11
CA ASP A 50 -1.89 7.18 15.42
C ASP A 50 -2.07 5.66 15.30
N GLU A 51 -2.74 5.18 14.24
CA GLU A 51 -2.91 3.76 13.99
C GLU A 51 -1.60 3.08 13.59
N LEU A 52 -0.77 3.71 12.72
CA LEU A 52 0.53 3.18 12.34
C LEU A 52 1.45 3.00 13.58
N PHE A 53 1.54 4.03 14.41
CA PHE A 53 2.37 3.97 15.62
C PHE A 53 1.82 2.96 16.64
N ARG A 54 0.51 2.88 16.82
CA ARG A 54 -0.12 1.89 17.70
C ARG A 54 0.22 0.46 17.26
N VAL A 55 0.01 0.14 15.98
CA VAL A 55 0.29 -1.20 15.44
C VAL A 55 1.76 -1.56 15.57
N GLU A 56 2.65 -0.60 15.30
CA GLU A 56 4.09 -0.87 15.41
C GLU A 56 4.55 -1.04 16.85
N HIS A 57 4.04 -0.26 17.79
CA HIS A 57 4.31 -0.47 19.23
C HIS A 57 3.88 -1.86 19.68
N GLU A 58 2.66 -2.30 19.31
CA GLU A 58 2.18 -3.65 19.63
C GLU A 58 3.06 -4.73 19.00
N ARG A 59 3.52 -4.53 17.77
CA ARG A 59 4.44 -5.44 17.08
C ARG A 59 5.78 -5.55 17.82
N ILE A 60 6.35 -4.41 18.20
CA ILE A 60 7.62 -4.38 18.95
C ILE A 60 7.46 -5.09 20.30
N ASP A 61 6.36 -4.84 21.04
CA ASP A 61 6.08 -5.50 22.31
C ASP A 61 5.97 -7.01 22.15
N LEU A 62 5.28 -7.47 21.11
CA LEU A 62 5.17 -8.88 20.77
C LEU A 62 6.53 -9.49 20.44
N MET A 63 7.34 -8.82 19.62
CA MET A 63 8.67 -9.30 19.22
C MET A 63 9.57 -9.46 20.45
N VAL A 64 9.64 -8.46 21.32
CA VAL A 64 10.44 -8.50 22.55
C VAL A 64 10.00 -9.64 23.46
N GLU A 65 8.69 -9.78 23.68
CA GLU A 65 8.17 -10.85 24.54
C GLU A 65 8.32 -12.23 23.94
N TRP A 66 8.18 -12.34 22.60
CA TRP A 66 8.41 -13.60 21.90
C TRP A 66 9.85 -14.07 22.02
N ILE A 67 10.82 -13.18 21.81
CA ILE A 67 12.25 -13.47 21.98
C ILE A 67 12.52 -13.94 23.41
N ARG A 68 11.97 -13.27 24.42
CA ARG A 68 12.17 -13.62 25.83
C ARG A 68 11.67 -15.02 26.17
N ARG A 69 10.52 -15.41 25.60
CA ARG A 69 9.87 -16.71 25.90
C ARG A 69 10.37 -17.86 25.07
N ASN A 70 10.90 -17.57 23.90
CA ASN A 70 11.29 -18.57 22.90
C ASN A 70 12.73 -18.35 22.46
N PRO A 71 13.73 -18.72 23.27
CA PRO A 71 15.12 -18.64 22.87
C PRO A 71 15.38 -19.43 21.59
N THR A 72 16.03 -18.82 20.60
CA THR A 72 16.32 -19.40 19.29
C THR A 72 17.75 -19.02 18.87
N ASP A 73 18.39 -19.86 18.05
CA ASP A 73 19.71 -19.58 17.50
C ASP A 73 19.68 -18.51 16.40
N PHE A 74 18.50 -18.32 15.78
CA PHE A 74 18.29 -17.32 14.74
C PHE A 74 16.90 -16.71 14.88
N TRP A 75 16.83 -15.38 14.81
CA TRP A 75 15.58 -14.64 14.78
C TRP A 75 15.63 -13.59 13.66
N PHE A 76 14.53 -13.45 12.94
CA PHE A 76 14.37 -12.45 11.90
C PHE A 76 13.06 -11.67 12.13
N GLY A 77 13.16 -10.34 12.16
CA GLY A 77 12.03 -9.45 12.36
C GLY A 77 12.01 -8.32 11.36
N VAL A 78 10.81 -7.77 11.09
CA VAL A 78 10.62 -6.64 10.19
C VAL A 78 9.90 -5.53 10.94
N LEU A 79 10.50 -4.33 10.95
CA LEU A 79 9.88 -3.08 11.37
C LEU A 79 9.42 -2.35 10.12
N SER A 80 8.11 -2.12 9.97
CA SER A 80 7.54 -1.52 8.77
C SER A 80 7.17 -0.04 8.92
N ILE A 81 7.33 0.52 10.12
CA ILE A 81 6.87 1.86 10.43
C ILE A 81 7.53 2.94 9.58
N THR A 82 8.84 2.82 9.28
CA THR A 82 9.56 3.81 8.49
C THR A 82 9.05 3.86 7.06
N ASP A 83 8.85 2.69 6.43
CA ASP A 83 8.27 2.58 5.09
C ASP A 83 6.84 3.16 5.05
N ARG A 84 5.97 2.71 5.97
CA ARG A 84 4.58 3.18 6.04
C ARG A 84 4.48 4.69 6.25
N CYS A 85 5.27 5.24 7.17
CA CYS A 85 5.26 6.68 7.41
C CYS A 85 5.78 7.46 6.19
N GLN A 86 6.75 6.96 5.47
CA GLN A 86 7.26 7.62 4.26
C GLN A 86 6.21 7.63 3.15
N HIS A 87 5.44 6.56 2.96
CA HIS A 87 4.36 6.51 1.98
C HIS A 87 3.27 7.56 2.23
N TYR A 88 2.85 7.76 3.49
CA TYR A 88 1.75 8.67 3.80
C TYR A 88 2.20 10.11 4.05
N PHE A 89 3.40 10.33 4.60
CA PHE A 89 3.79 11.63 5.17
C PHE A 89 4.93 12.32 4.44
N TRP A 90 5.51 11.76 3.38
CA TRP A 90 6.63 12.38 2.65
C TRP A 90 6.31 13.80 2.22
N LYS A 91 5.13 14.04 1.66
CA LYS A 91 4.69 15.35 1.17
C LYS A 91 4.69 16.45 2.23
N PHE A 92 4.59 16.12 3.50
CA PHE A 92 4.54 17.09 4.58
C PHE A 92 5.93 17.55 5.08
N GLN A 93 6.99 16.83 4.73
CA GLN A 93 8.36 17.27 5.04
C GLN A 93 9.09 17.83 3.82
N ASP A 94 8.62 17.57 2.61
CA ASP A 94 9.25 17.98 1.35
C ASP A 94 8.53 19.20 0.78
N ARG A 95 9.10 20.38 0.99
CA ARG A 95 8.54 21.67 0.53
C ARG A 95 8.47 21.80 -0.99
N THR A 96 9.13 20.91 -1.74
CA THR A 96 9.10 20.89 -3.20
C THR A 96 7.98 19.99 -3.75
N HIS A 97 7.29 19.24 -2.87
CA HIS A 97 6.20 18.36 -3.25
C HIS A 97 4.91 19.13 -3.51
N ASP A 98 4.20 18.84 -4.62
CA ASP A 98 2.96 19.52 -5.01
C ASP A 98 1.85 19.48 -3.95
N GLY A 99 1.83 18.46 -3.10
CA GLY A 99 0.89 18.31 -2.00
C GLY A 99 1.37 18.90 -0.66
N TRP A 100 2.48 19.66 -0.66
CA TRP A 100 2.97 20.29 0.56
C TRP A 100 2.05 21.45 1.00
N SER A 101 1.91 21.61 2.31
CA SER A 101 1.28 22.78 2.92
C SER A 101 1.94 23.12 4.26
N GLU A 102 1.93 24.39 4.63
CA GLU A 102 2.50 24.84 5.91
C GLU A 102 1.83 24.19 7.12
N GLU A 103 0.51 24.05 7.09
CA GLU A 103 -0.25 23.37 8.14
C GLU A 103 0.06 21.87 8.19
N GLY A 104 0.20 21.23 7.03
CA GLY A 104 0.62 19.82 6.95
C GLY A 104 2.03 19.61 7.51
N GLU A 105 2.99 20.48 7.18
CA GLU A 105 4.34 20.43 7.74
C GLU A 105 4.32 20.66 9.27
N ARG A 106 3.54 21.62 9.75
CA ARG A 106 3.39 21.88 11.17
C ARG A 106 2.88 20.67 11.95
N ARG A 107 1.88 19.94 11.41
CA ARG A 107 1.25 18.78 12.05
C ARG A 107 2.07 17.50 11.86
N PHE A 108 2.63 17.27 10.68
CA PHE A 108 3.14 15.98 10.25
C PHE A 108 4.60 15.97 9.79
N GLY A 109 5.25 17.10 9.63
CA GLY A 109 6.62 17.20 9.12
C GLY A 109 7.68 16.44 9.96
N LYS A 110 7.30 15.99 11.17
CA LYS A 110 8.18 15.19 12.05
C LYS A 110 7.86 13.70 12.09
N VAL A 111 6.74 13.27 11.49
CA VAL A 111 6.25 11.89 11.61
C VAL A 111 7.28 10.87 11.11
N ILE A 112 7.91 11.14 9.96
CA ILE A 112 8.95 10.25 9.42
C ILE A 112 10.15 10.16 10.36
N ARG A 113 10.63 11.28 10.89
CA ARG A 113 11.73 11.27 11.87
C ARG A 113 11.34 10.50 13.14
N ASP A 114 10.10 10.64 13.60
CA ASP A 114 9.64 9.99 14.81
C ASP A 114 9.45 8.47 14.58
N SER A 115 9.15 8.02 13.33
CA SER A 115 9.16 6.61 12.97
C SER A 115 10.57 5.99 13.04
N TYR A 116 11.60 6.73 12.63
CA TYR A 116 13.00 6.28 12.79
C TYR A 116 13.42 6.20 14.27
N ARG A 117 12.94 7.14 15.10
CA ARG A 117 13.19 7.08 16.55
C ARG A 117 12.54 5.85 17.17
N LEU A 118 11.30 5.53 16.79
CA LEU A 118 10.65 4.32 17.27
C LEU A 118 11.42 3.06 16.85
N SER A 119 11.98 3.03 15.64
CA SER A 119 12.81 1.91 15.19
C SER A 119 14.11 1.81 15.98
N ASP A 120 14.74 2.92 16.33
CA ASP A 120 15.93 2.98 17.19
C ASP A 120 15.64 2.51 18.62
N GLU A 121 14.53 2.95 19.20
CA GLU A 121 14.04 2.49 20.51
C GLU A 121 13.76 0.98 20.50
N ALA A 122 13.15 0.46 19.42
CA ALA A 122 12.92 -0.97 19.25
C ALA A 122 14.25 -1.75 19.21
N LEU A 123 15.23 -1.25 18.47
CA LEU A 123 16.57 -1.84 18.41
C LEU A 123 17.21 -1.89 19.81
N GLY A 124 17.11 -0.81 20.60
CA GLY A 124 17.56 -0.78 21.98
C GLY A 124 16.94 -1.88 22.83
N ARG A 125 15.64 -2.08 22.71
CA ARG A 125 14.90 -3.15 23.42
C ARG A 125 15.32 -4.55 22.96
N PHE A 126 15.61 -4.74 21.66
CA PHE A 126 16.12 -6.01 21.16
C PHE A 126 17.52 -6.31 21.69
N VAL A 127 18.41 -5.31 21.69
CA VAL A 127 19.75 -5.44 22.30
C VAL A 127 19.64 -5.87 23.75
N GLU A 128 18.75 -5.25 24.53
CA GLU A 128 18.54 -5.56 25.94
C GLU A 128 18.06 -7.00 26.16
N VAL A 129 17.07 -7.46 25.39
CA VAL A 129 16.48 -8.81 25.57
C VAL A 129 17.39 -9.93 25.04
N LEU A 130 18.17 -9.67 23.99
CA LEU A 130 19.09 -10.63 23.37
C LEU A 130 20.42 -10.78 24.12
N GLY A 131 20.85 -9.72 24.81
CA GLY A 131 22.11 -9.72 25.56
C GLY A 131 23.37 -9.53 24.71
N ALA A 132 24.53 -9.56 25.38
CA ALA A 132 25.81 -9.21 24.75
C ALA A 132 26.39 -10.29 23.80
N ASP A 133 25.94 -11.52 23.92
CA ASP A 133 26.46 -12.64 23.12
C ASP A 133 25.74 -12.83 21.77
N CYS A 134 24.80 -11.92 21.48
CA CYS A 134 24.04 -11.96 20.24
C CYS A 134 24.60 -10.99 19.19
N THR A 135 24.76 -11.47 17.96
CA THR A 135 25.08 -10.61 16.81
C THR A 135 23.78 -10.08 16.22
N ILE A 136 23.64 -8.77 16.13
CA ILE A 136 22.49 -8.10 15.50
C ILE A 136 22.92 -7.53 14.15
N ALA A 137 22.20 -7.88 13.10
CA ALA A 137 22.33 -7.28 11.77
C ALA A 137 21.06 -6.52 11.42
N MET A 138 21.19 -5.29 10.96
CA MET A 138 20.08 -4.47 10.46
C MET A 138 20.31 -4.13 9.00
N ALA A 139 19.29 -4.31 8.19
CA ALA A 139 19.34 -4.01 6.77
C ALA A 139 18.03 -3.32 6.32
N SER A 140 18.13 -2.51 5.30
CA SER A 140 16.99 -1.94 4.58
C SER A 140 16.96 -2.51 3.17
N ASP A 141 15.79 -2.87 2.68
CA ASP A 141 15.57 -3.38 1.33
C ASP A 141 15.64 -2.29 0.26
N HIS A 142 15.29 -1.04 0.62
CA HIS A 142 15.40 0.13 -0.25
C HIS A 142 15.49 1.43 0.55
N GLY A 143 15.86 2.51 -0.12
CA GLY A 143 15.68 3.88 0.37
C GLY A 143 14.31 4.42 0.04
N PHE A 144 14.09 5.72 0.28
CA PHE A 144 12.83 6.39 -0.03
C PHE A 144 13.09 7.78 -0.62
N GLY A 145 12.15 8.27 -1.43
CA GLY A 145 12.20 9.58 -2.06
C GLY A 145 10.84 10.07 -2.53
N PRO A 146 10.74 11.31 -3.01
CA PRO A 146 9.49 11.81 -3.55
C PRO A 146 9.07 11.01 -4.78
N PHE A 147 7.77 10.69 -4.85
CA PHE A 147 7.19 10.05 -6.01
C PHE A 147 6.93 11.12 -7.08
N SER A 148 7.63 11.02 -8.21
CA SER A 148 7.56 12.03 -9.28
C SER A 148 6.85 11.54 -10.53
N SER A 149 6.83 10.23 -10.79
CA SER A 149 6.20 9.69 -11.99
C SER A 149 6.00 8.18 -11.95
N ASP A 150 4.93 7.71 -12.58
CA ASP A 150 4.67 6.29 -12.83
C ASP A 150 5.36 5.81 -14.09
N PHE A 151 6.02 4.66 -14.03
CA PHE A 151 6.47 3.93 -15.19
C PHE A 151 5.49 2.80 -15.52
N TYR A 152 4.73 2.97 -16.58
CA TYR A 152 3.74 1.98 -17.03
C TYR A 152 4.41 0.88 -17.86
N LEU A 153 5.02 -0.10 -17.20
CA LEU A 153 5.83 -1.15 -17.83
C LEU A 153 5.07 -1.90 -18.93
N ASN A 154 3.82 -2.29 -18.71
CA ASN A 154 3.03 -2.99 -19.74
C ASN A 154 2.76 -2.13 -20.97
N ARG A 155 2.63 -0.83 -20.82
CA ARG A 155 2.50 0.08 -21.94
C ARG A 155 3.80 0.17 -22.74
N TRP A 156 4.92 0.29 -22.05
CA TRP A 156 6.23 0.30 -22.69
C TRP A 156 6.49 -1.02 -23.43
N LEU A 157 6.13 -2.17 -22.86
CA LEU A 157 6.24 -3.47 -23.52
C LEU A 157 5.35 -3.55 -24.77
N GLU A 158 4.11 -3.00 -24.72
CA GLU A 158 3.22 -2.91 -25.88
C GLU A 158 3.82 -2.02 -26.99
N GLU A 159 4.31 -0.83 -26.63
CA GLU A 159 4.96 0.10 -27.57
C GLU A 159 6.22 -0.50 -28.23
N LYS A 160 6.96 -1.35 -27.50
CA LYS A 160 8.14 -2.07 -28.00
C LYS A 160 7.82 -3.38 -28.71
N GLY A 161 6.55 -3.75 -28.82
CA GLY A 161 6.10 -4.97 -29.49
C GLY A 161 6.37 -6.27 -28.76
N TYR A 162 6.66 -6.20 -27.44
CA TYR A 162 6.81 -7.37 -26.58
C TYR A 162 5.48 -7.86 -26.01
N LEU A 163 4.49 -6.97 -25.84
CA LEU A 163 3.16 -7.26 -25.35
C LEU A 163 2.14 -6.93 -26.44
N ALA A 164 1.20 -7.83 -26.65
CA ALA A 164 0.08 -7.63 -27.56
C ALA A 164 -1.25 -7.88 -26.84
N PHE A 165 -2.24 -7.08 -27.16
CA PHE A 165 -3.61 -7.28 -26.67
C PHE A 165 -4.53 -7.71 -27.81
N HIS A 166 -5.58 -8.46 -27.47
CA HIS A 166 -6.66 -8.71 -28.41
C HIS A 166 -7.29 -7.39 -28.86
N LYS A 167 -7.63 -7.28 -30.14
CA LYS A 167 -8.30 -6.08 -30.66
C LYS A 167 -9.66 -5.91 -29.98
N THR A 168 -9.86 -4.77 -29.32
CA THR A 168 -11.16 -4.45 -28.73
C THR A 168 -12.16 -4.12 -29.85
N PRO A 169 -13.35 -4.72 -29.89
CA PRO A 169 -14.35 -4.40 -30.91
C PRO A 169 -14.66 -2.89 -30.94
N ARG A 170 -14.81 -2.34 -32.15
CA ARG A 170 -15.05 -0.89 -32.35
C ARG A 170 -16.27 -0.32 -31.65
N TRP A 171 -17.31 -1.15 -31.45
CA TRP A 171 -18.54 -0.73 -30.77
C TRP A 171 -18.37 -0.44 -29.26
N THR A 172 -17.37 -1.05 -28.62
CA THR A 172 -17.05 -0.76 -27.21
C THR A 172 -16.43 0.62 -27.02
N VAL A 173 -15.82 1.19 -28.09
CA VAL A 173 -15.25 2.54 -28.08
C VAL A 173 -16.33 3.61 -28.00
N GLY A 174 -17.46 3.38 -28.71
CA GLY A 174 -18.57 4.35 -28.73
C GLY A 174 -19.28 4.55 -27.37
N VAL A 175 -19.43 3.48 -26.60
CA VAL A 175 -20.09 3.52 -25.28
C VAL A 175 -19.26 4.28 -24.26
N ALA A 176 -17.94 4.08 -24.26
CA ALA A 176 -17.05 4.79 -23.33
C ALA A 176 -16.97 6.30 -23.63
N THR A 177 -17.02 6.65 -24.93
CA THR A 177 -17.06 8.05 -25.33
C THR A 177 -18.36 8.71 -24.81
N LEU A 178 -19.48 7.99 -24.88
CA LEU A 178 -20.75 8.48 -24.38
C LEU A 178 -20.71 8.68 -22.85
N GLU A 179 -20.20 7.72 -22.09
CA GLU A 179 -20.10 7.85 -20.62
C GLU A 179 -19.14 8.98 -20.23
N TYR A 180 -18.00 9.12 -20.93
CA TYR A 180 -17.09 10.22 -20.70
C TYR A 180 -17.74 11.58 -20.97
N VAL A 181 -18.50 11.69 -22.05
CA VAL A 181 -19.25 12.92 -22.40
C VAL A 181 -20.34 13.20 -21.33
N LEU A 182 -21.07 12.19 -20.89
CA LEU A 182 -22.09 12.32 -19.82
C LEU A 182 -21.45 12.76 -18.50
N HIS A 183 -20.26 12.26 -18.19
CA HIS A 183 -19.50 12.68 -17.01
C HIS A 183 -19.03 14.13 -17.10
N LEU A 184 -18.48 14.54 -18.27
CA LEU A 184 -18.08 15.93 -18.52
C LEU A 184 -19.26 16.93 -18.43
N LEU A 185 -20.44 16.49 -18.85
CA LEU A 185 -21.66 17.30 -18.76
C LEU A 185 -22.28 17.34 -17.38
N LYS A 186 -21.63 16.75 -16.36
CA LYS A 186 -22.17 16.59 -14.98
C LYS A 186 -23.53 15.91 -14.89
N LEU A 187 -23.88 15.12 -15.89
CA LEU A 187 -25.11 14.35 -15.96
C LEU A 187 -24.96 12.95 -15.35
N GLY A 188 -24.13 12.81 -14.31
CA GLY A 188 -23.82 11.55 -13.63
C GLY A 188 -25.05 10.82 -13.09
N VAL A 189 -26.13 11.54 -12.78
CA VAL A 189 -27.42 10.94 -12.39
C VAL A 189 -28.03 10.13 -13.54
N VAL A 190 -27.88 10.57 -14.79
CA VAL A 190 -28.39 9.87 -15.98
C VAL A 190 -27.59 8.59 -16.27
N ALA A 191 -26.29 8.58 -15.99
CA ALA A 191 -25.45 7.38 -16.09
C ALA A 191 -25.90 6.28 -15.09
N GLY A 192 -26.46 6.66 -13.95
CA GLY A 192 -27.06 5.74 -12.97
C GLY A 192 -28.34 5.06 -13.46
N MET A 193 -29.05 5.68 -14.39
CA MET A 193 -30.32 5.18 -14.95
C MET A 193 -30.15 4.28 -16.17
N LEU A 194 -28.93 4.11 -16.67
CA LEU A 194 -28.66 3.19 -17.79
C LEU A 194 -29.11 1.75 -17.45
N PRO A 195 -29.82 1.07 -18.37
CA PRO A 195 -30.25 -0.31 -18.16
C PRO A 195 -29.13 -1.22 -17.74
N LYS A 196 -29.41 -2.16 -16.81
CA LYS A 196 -28.39 -3.07 -16.22
C LYS A 196 -27.58 -3.86 -17.28
N PHE A 197 -28.16 -4.11 -18.47
CA PHE A 197 -27.44 -4.80 -19.54
C PHE A 197 -26.34 -3.95 -20.17
N LEU A 198 -26.50 -2.61 -20.22
CA LEU A 198 -25.45 -1.69 -20.69
C LEU A 198 -24.29 -1.57 -19.69
N LYS A 199 -24.55 -1.81 -18.39
CA LYS A 199 -23.50 -1.88 -17.36
C LYS A 199 -22.61 -3.13 -17.48
N ARG A 200 -23.02 -4.14 -18.24
CA ARG A 200 -22.24 -5.36 -18.54
C ARG A 200 -21.38 -5.24 -19.79
N ILE A 201 -21.50 -4.17 -20.54
CA ILE A 201 -20.63 -3.92 -21.69
C ILE A 201 -19.22 -3.61 -21.14
N PRO A 202 -18.17 -4.33 -21.54
CA PRO A 202 -16.83 -4.06 -21.04
C PRO A 202 -16.44 -2.63 -21.37
N PHE A 203 -16.23 -1.87 -20.32
CA PHE A 203 -15.86 -0.47 -20.36
C PHE A 203 -14.63 -0.27 -21.25
N VAL A 204 -14.66 0.70 -22.16
CA VAL A 204 -13.46 1.12 -22.86
C VAL A 204 -12.53 1.76 -21.84
N ARG A 205 -11.51 1.03 -21.56
CA ARG A 205 -10.49 1.43 -20.61
C ARG A 205 -9.75 2.63 -21.17
N PRO A 206 -9.41 3.61 -20.32
CA PRO A 206 -8.63 4.76 -20.76
C PRO A 206 -7.32 4.31 -21.41
N LYS A 207 -6.67 5.20 -22.15
CA LYS A 207 -5.43 5.00 -22.91
C LYS A 207 -4.31 4.23 -22.17
N TYR A 208 -4.46 4.08 -20.85
CA TYR A 208 -3.59 3.34 -19.94
C TYR A 208 -4.28 2.06 -19.48
N ARG A 209 -4.15 0.99 -20.28
CA ARG A 209 -4.66 -0.33 -19.92
C ARG A 209 -3.86 -0.90 -18.75
N ARG A 210 -4.42 -0.92 -17.54
CA ARG A 210 -3.98 -1.87 -16.54
C ARG A 210 -4.44 -3.25 -17.01
N VAL A 211 -3.52 -4.19 -17.15
CA VAL A 211 -3.88 -5.59 -17.40
C VAL A 211 -4.57 -6.08 -16.13
N ARG A 212 -5.90 -6.08 -16.13
CA ARG A 212 -6.70 -6.62 -15.01
C ARG A 212 -6.97 -8.10 -15.17
N ASP A 213 -6.83 -8.62 -16.41
CA ASP A 213 -7.17 -10.01 -16.73
C ASP A 213 -6.21 -10.52 -17.81
N ALA A 214 -5.59 -11.67 -17.54
CA ALA A 214 -4.72 -12.34 -18.50
C ALA A 214 -5.44 -12.70 -19.82
N ARG A 215 -6.78 -12.74 -19.82
CA ARG A 215 -7.62 -12.92 -21.01
C ARG A 215 -7.57 -11.79 -22.02
N ASP A 216 -7.13 -10.59 -21.61
CA ASP A 216 -6.97 -9.45 -22.51
C ASP A 216 -5.71 -9.57 -23.36
N ILE A 217 -4.78 -10.42 -22.98
CA ILE A 217 -3.48 -10.60 -23.64
C ILE A 217 -3.60 -11.58 -24.80
N ASP A 218 -3.08 -11.17 -25.96
CA ASP A 218 -2.85 -12.08 -27.10
C ASP A 218 -1.53 -12.83 -26.89
N TRP A 219 -1.62 -13.98 -26.23
CA TRP A 219 -0.47 -14.80 -25.89
C TRP A 219 0.30 -15.32 -27.11
N SER A 220 -0.34 -15.42 -28.27
CA SER A 220 0.34 -15.86 -29.49
C SER A 220 1.36 -14.84 -30.04
N ARG A 221 1.22 -13.58 -29.60
CA ARG A 221 2.04 -12.44 -30.03
C ARG A 221 2.82 -11.79 -28.89
N THR A 222 2.61 -12.23 -27.64
CA THR A 222 3.24 -11.65 -26.44
C THR A 222 4.49 -12.43 -26.06
N ARG A 223 5.59 -11.71 -25.83
CA ARG A 223 6.88 -12.24 -25.37
C ARG A 223 7.17 -11.93 -23.92
N ALA A 224 6.64 -10.83 -23.43
CA ALA A 224 6.81 -10.40 -22.03
C ALA A 224 5.60 -9.58 -21.57
N PHE A 225 5.24 -9.72 -20.29
CA PHE A 225 4.27 -8.87 -19.62
C PHE A 225 4.64 -8.73 -18.14
N ALA A 226 4.18 -7.64 -17.50
CA ALA A 226 4.31 -7.44 -16.08
C ALA A 226 2.97 -7.72 -15.39
N CYS A 227 2.97 -8.63 -14.41
CA CYS A 227 1.85 -8.82 -13.49
C CYS A 227 1.88 -7.65 -12.49
N LEU A 228 0.76 -6.97 -12.36
CA LEU A 228 0.54 -6.04 -11.25
C LEU A 228 -0.19 -6.83 -10.17
N TYR A 229 0.44 -6.93 -9.01
CA TYR A 229 -0.18 -7.44 -7.80
C TYR A 229 -1.22 -6.44 -7.27
#